data_ca2565a0702c957d17062aa2773fbdd2
#
_entry.id   ca2565a0702c957d17062aa2773fbdd2
#
_cell.length_a   1.000
_cell.length_b   1.000
_cell.length_c   1.000
_cell.angle_alpha   90.00
_cell.angle_beta   90.00
_cell.angle_gamma   90.00
#
_symmetry.space_group_name_H-M   'P 1'
#
loop_
_entity.id
_entity.type
_entity.pdbx_description
1 polymer ?
#
loop_
_entity_poly.entity_id
_entity_poly.type
_entity_poly.pdbx_seq_one_letter_code
_entity_poly.pdbx_strand_id
1 'polypeptide(L)'
;RRAIRHGYRLGQKQPFFYQLVEDLSKVMGQAYPELIAAKARVAAVLQQEEERFAETLEHGMQVLEGALSRKIKVLDGETAFRLYDTFGFPLDLTADIGRERGITIDHAGFEQAMARQREQARAANKFTMQEGIEYSGSQTTFYGYETLQHEGQDLAIYKQGSAVDFIEAGDEAVVVLDQTPFYAESGGQVGDSGELLAANGTFAVADTQKIQAGVFGHKGLLRSGRLVIKDTVLAKVNPLTRTSTANNHSATHLLHAALRQVLGNHVTQKGSLVDANRARFDFSHNAPLTADEIRETERLVNEQIRHNWVVESATMKYDDAIKRGAMALFGEKYTDVVRVIGMGEFSTELCGGTHVPQVGQIGLFKIVTESGVAAGIRRIEAVTGTAAIDYVQQREAQLLEIAHTLKTSPQEVTQKIAQIIDNVRQTEKELTRLKTKLASSQGADLAAQAQDVKGIKVLAVNLENADAK
;
A
#
# COMPACT_ATOMS: atom_id res chain seq x y z
N ARG A 1 -10.16 -13.70 19.35
CA ARG A 1 -9.36 -14.92 19.16
C ARG A 1 -9.44 -15.87 20.37
N ARG A 2 -9.23 -15.43 21.63
CA ARG A 2 -9.37 -16.27 22.82
C ARG A 2 -10.77 -16.88 22.96
N ALA A 3 -11.83 -16.08 22.79
CA ALA A 3 -13.22 -16.54 22.86
C ALA A 3 -13.50 -17.62 21.79
N ILE A 4 -13.02 -17.40 20.56
CA ILE A 4 -13.16 -18.36 19.44
C ILE A 4 -12.48 -19.69 19.77
N ARG A 5 -11.25 -19.65 20.32
CA ARG A 5 -10.56 -20.87 20.76
C ARG A 5 -11.36 -21.63 21.84
N HIS A 6 -11.93 -20.93 22.82
CA HIS A 6 -12.75 -21.59 23.84
C HIS A 6 -14.00 -22.20 23.24
N GLY A 7 -14.67 -21.50 22.32
CA GLY A 7 -15.79 -22.06 21.55
C GLY A 7 -15.38 -23.32 20.79
N TYR A 8 -14.24 -23.29 20.10
CA TYR A 8 -13.72 -24.46 19.36
C TYR A 8 -13.47 -25.65 20.27
N ARG A 9 -12.90 -25.45 21.49
CA ARG A 9 -12.72 -26.51 22.50
C ARG A 9 -14.05 -27.08 23.00
N LEU A 10 -15.12 -26.28 23.00
CA LEU A 10 -16.48 -26.72 23.36
C LEU A 10 -17.22 -27.36 22.18
N GLY A 11 -16.55 -27.54 21.03
CA GLY A 11 -17.12 -28.15 19.84
C GLY A 11 -17.81 -27.17 18.88
N GLN A 12 -17.76 -25.87 19.15
CA GLN A 12 -18.32 -24.83 18.26
C GLN A 12 -17.36 -24.57 17.10
N LYS A 13 -17.67 -25.11 15.93
CA LYS A 13 -16.82 -24.99 14.71
C LYS A 13 -17.28 -23.86 13.76
N GLN A 14 -18.51 -23.37 13.93
CA GLN A 14 -19.04 -22.27 13.13
C GLN A 14 -18.77 -20.92 13.82
N PRO A 15 -18.63 -19.83 13.07
CA PRO A 15 -18.57 -18.49 13.64
C PRO A 15 -19.77 -18.21 14.54
N PHE A 16 -19.55 -17.65 15.72
CA PHE A 16 -20.58 -17.42 16.72
C PHE A 16 -20.43 -16.10 17.48
N PHE A 17 -19.21 -15.58 17.61
CA PHE A 17 -18.94 -14.43 18.47
C PHE A 17 -19.59 -13.16 17.92
N TYR A 18 -19.68 -13.03 16.58
CA TYR A 18 -20.35 -11.90 15.93
C TYR A 18 -21.84 -11.80 16.31
N GLN A 19 -22.50 -12.91 16.64
CA GLN A 19 -23.91 -12.93 17.04
C GLN A 19 -24.15 -12.19 18.36
N LEU A 20 -23.13 -12.12 19.24
CA LEU A 20 -23.22 -11.41 20.52
C LEU A 20 -23.37 -9.88 20.35
N VAL A 21 -23.07 -9.33 19.16
CA VAL A 21 -23.24 -7.91 18.86
C VAL A 21 -24.70 -7.48 18.99
N GLU A 22 -25.64 -8.35 18.61
CA GLU A 22 -27.07 -8.10 18.75
C GLU A 22 -27.46 -7.87 20.21
N ASP A 23 -27.08 -8.78 21.09
CA ASP A 23 -27.44 -8.72 22.50
C ASP A 23 -26.66 -7.59 23.22
N LEU A 24 -25.39 -7.36 22.87
CA LEU A 24 -24.63 -6.24 23.38
C LEU A 24 -25.30 -4.90 23.02
N SER A 25 -25.79 -4.77 21.78
CA SER A 25 -26.50 -3.57 21.33
C SER A 25 -27.80 -3.33 22.07
N LYS A 26 -28.53 -4.38 22.47
CA LYS A 26 -29.73 -4.26 23.30
C LYS A 26 -29.41 -3.78 24.71
N VAL A 27 -28.33 -4.29 25.31
CA VAL A 27 -27.92 -3.98 26.70
C VAL A 27 -27.26 -2.62 26.82
N MET A 28 -26.38 -2.27 25.90
CA MET A 28 -25.53 -1.08 26.01
C MET A 28 -25.90 0.05 25.05
N GLY A 29 -26.73 -0.20 24.05
CA GLY A 29 -27.01 0.75 22.98
C GLY A 29 -27.65 2.05 23.45
N GLN A 30 -28.38 2.06 24.57
CA GLN A 30 -28.93 3.29 25.13
C GLN A 30 -27.83 4.22 25.68
N ALA A 31 -26.78 3.65 26.28
CA ALA A 31 -25.64 4.40 26.80
C ALA A 31 -24.61 4.74 25.71
N TYR A 32 -24.58 3.94 24.62
CA TYR A 32 -23.64 4.09 23.50
C TYR A 32 -24.40 4.02 22.16
N PRO A 33 -25.05 5.13 21.74
CA PRO A 33 -25.84 5.17 20.49
C PRO A 33 -25.04 4.81 19.24
N GLU A 34 -23.74 5.11 19.21
CA GLU A 34 -22.83 4.74 18.14
C GLU A 34 -22.73 3.22 17.93
N LEU A 35 -22.94 2.41 18.96
CA LEU A 35 -22.96 0.96 18.86
C LEU A 35 -24.18 0.49 18.05
N ILE A 36 -25.34 1.14 18.23
CA ILE A 36 -26.54 0.84 17.46
C ILE A 36 -26.31 1.17 15.99
N ALA A 37 -25.76 2.35 15.71
CA ALA A 37 -25.48 2.80 14.34
C ALA A 37 -24.43 1.90 13.64
N ALA A 38 -23.43 1.39 14.37
CA ALA A 38 -22.36 0.56 13.84
C ALA A 38 -22.67 -0.96 13.88
N LYS A 39 -23.77 -1.40 14.47
CA LYS A 39 -24.12 -2.80 14.78
C LYS A 39 -23.88 -3.76 13.61
N ALA A 40 -24.48 -3.50 12.45
CA ALA A 40 -24.38 -4.37 11.28
C ALA A 40 -22.93 -4.51 10.80
N ARG A 41 -22.19 -3.40 10.79
CA ARG A 41 -20.79 -3.38 10.40
C ARG A 41 -19.91 -4.13 11.39
N VAL A 42 -20.09 -3.92 12.70
CA VAL A 42 -19.33 -4.62 13.74
C VAL A 42 -19.55 -6.12 13.65
N ALA A 43 -20.80 -6.57 13.45
CA ALA A 43 -21.12 -7.98 13.27
C ALA A 43 -20.43 -8.56 12.02
N ALA A 44 -20.48 -7.87 10.87
CA ALA A 44 -19.84 -8.33 9.64
C ALA A 44 -18.30 -8.42 9.79
N VAL A 45 -17.67 -7.44 10.42
CA VAL A 45 -16.21 -7.44 10.68
C VAL A 45 -15.81 -8.58 11.61
N LEU A 46 -16.58 -8.78 12.70
CA LEU A 46 -16.32 -9.89 13.62
C LEU A 46 -16.49 -11.23 12.95
N GLN A 47 -17.53 -11.42 12.15
CA GLN A 47 -17.75 -12.67 11.40
C GLN A 47 -16.57 -12.95 10.46
N GLN A 48 -16.12 -11.98 9.68
CA GLN A 48 -15.00 -12.13 8.77
C GLN A 48 -13.69 -12.47 9.51
N GLU A 49 -13.43 -11.82 10.67
CA GLU A 49 -12.26 -12.11 11.50
C GLU A 49 -12.36 -13.51 12.14
N GLU A 50 -13.55 -13.97 12.50
CA GLU A 50 -13.78 -15.32 13.00
C GLU A 50 -13.48 -16.37 11.92
N GLU A 51 -14.01 -16.18 10.70
CA GLU A 51 -13.81 -17.07 9.56
C GLU A 51 -12.31 -17.18 9.23
N ARG A 52 -11.62 -16.06 9.08
CA ARG A 52 -10.16 -16.03 8.84
C ARG A 52 -9.36 -16.68 9.96
N PHE A 53 -9.74 -16.45 11.21
CA PHE A 53 -9.06 -17.05 12.34
C PHE A 53 -9.33 -18.54 12.45
N ALA A 54 -10.54 -19.02 12.08
CA ALA A 54 -10.83 -20.44 12.05
C ALA A 54 -9.96 -21.20 11.04
N GLU A 55 -9.74 -20.65 9.83
CA GLU A 55 -8.83 -21.20 8.82
C GLU A 55 -7.38 -21.29 9.33
N THR A 56 -6.88 -20.22 9.96
CA THR A 56 -5.52 -20.18 10.49
C THR A 56 -5.36 -20.96 11.79
N LEU A 57 -6.43 -21.09 12.59
CA LEU A 57 -6.44 -21.82 13.85
C LEU A 57 -6.14 -23.31 13.63
N GLU A 58 -6.75 -23.94 12.65
CA GLU A 58 -6.56 -25.37 12.39
C GLU A 58 -5.11 -25.65 11.98
N HIS A 59 -4.55 -24.88 11.04
CA HIS A 59 -3.16 -25.02 10.61
C HIS A 59 -2.15 -24.67 11.72
N GLY A 60 -2.39 -23.58 12.45
CA GLY A 60 -1.55 -23.18 13.57
C GLY A 60 -1.57 -24.18 14.71
N MET A 61 -2.72 -24.80 15.00
CA MET A 61 -2.83 -25.90 15.97
C MET A 61 -2.05 -27.13 15.53
N GLN A 62 -2.10 -27.50 14.24
CA GLN A 62 -1.30 -28.62 13.71
C GLN A 62 0.21 -28.37 13.88
N VAL A 63 0.68 -27.16 13.55
CA VAL A 63 2.09 -26.78 13.73
C VAL A 63 2.49 -26.81 15.21
N LEU A 64 1.64 -26.26 16.09
CA LEU A 64 1.89 -26.25 17.52
C LEU A 64 1.88 -27.66 18.10
N GLU A 65 0.91 -28.50 17.74
CA GLU A 65 0.85 -29.89 18.19
C GLU A 65 2.04 -30.71 17.69
N GLY A 66 2.47 -30.51 16.45
CA GLY A 66 3.69 -31.10 15.91
C GLY A 66 4.95 -30.69 16.67
N ALA A 67 5.04 -29.45 17.12
CA ALA A 67 6.15 -28.98 17.94
C ALA A 67 6.07 -29.53 19.38
N LEU A 68 4.88 -29.59 19.98
CA LEU A 68 4.64 -30.05 21.35
C LEU A 68 4.70 -31.59 21.50
N SER A 69 4.55 -32.36 20.40
CA SER A 69 4.66 -33.82 20.40
C SER A 69 6.10 -34.34 20.66
N ARG A 70 7.09 -33.46 20.46
CA ARG A 70 8.51 -33.73 20.72
C ARG A 70 8.80 -33.51 22.21
N LYS A 71 8.65 -34.35 23.12
CA LYS A 71 8.97 -34.29 24.57
C LYS A 71 9.87 -33.10 24.99
N ILE A 72 9.48 -31.86 24.61
CA ILE A 72 10.17 -30.62 24.92
C ILE A 72 9.61 -30.03 26.22
N LYS A 73 10.44 -29.33 26.99
CA LYS A 73 10.01 -28.55 28.16
C LYS A 73 9.83 -27.06 27.81
N VAL A 74 10.47 -26.60 26.75
CA VAL A 74 10.46 -25.21 26.30
C VAL A 74 10.18 -25.21 24.79
N LEU A 75 9.19 -24.45 24.36
CA LEU A 75 8.95 -24.15 22.94
C LEU A 75 9.90 -23.03 22.53
N ASP A 76 10.65 -23.23 21.47
CA ASP A 76 11.62 -22.23 20.99
C ASP A 76 10.94 -20.95 20.49
N GLY A 77 11.65 -19.83 20.63
CA GLY A 77 11.13 -18.49 20.29
C GLY A 77 10.84 -18.32 18.81
N GLU A 78 11.57 -18.98 17.90
CA GLU A 78 11.38 -18.93 16.46
C GLU A 78 10.06 -19.61 16.04
N THR A 79 9.74 -20.76 16.62
CA THR A 79 8.45 -21.44 16.41
C THR A 79 7.30 -20.60 16.97
N ALA A 80 7.46 -19.98 18.16
CA ALA A 80 6.47 -19.10 18.72
C ALA A 80 6.27 -17.83 17.86
N PHE A 81 7.34 -17.29 17.29
CA PHE A 81 7.29 -16.17 16.36
C PHE A 81 6.58 -16.55 15.06
N ARG A 82 6.87 -17.71 14.46
CA ARG A 82 6.18 -18.18 13.25
C ARG A 82 4.68 -18.38 13.48
N LEU A 83 4.29 -18.89 14.64
CA LEU A 83 2.88 -18.99 15.04
C LEU A 83 2.21 -17.61 15.13
N TYR A 84 2.92 -16.63 15.63
CA TYR A 84 2.44 -15.25 15.72
C TYR A 84 2.35 -14.57 14.36
N ASP A 85 3.42 -14.58 13.59
CA ASP A 85 3.57 -13.84 12.33
C ASP A 85 2.76 -14.45 11.17
N THR A 86 2.86 -15.78 10.99
CA THR A 86 2.25 -16.49 9.86
C THR A 86 0.80 -16.91 10.14
N PHE A 87 0.54 -17.40 11.36
CA PHE A 87 -0.77 -17.97 11.71
C PHE A 87 -1.61 -17.07 12.62
N GLY A 88 -1.10 -15.89 12.96
CA GLY A 88 -1.81 -14.92 13.78
C GLY A 88 -2.15 -15.42 15.19
N PHE A 89 -1.38 -16.39 15.73
CA PHE A 89 -1.49 -16.86 17.11
C PHE A 89 -0.83 -15.85 18.04
N PRO A 90 -1.56 -15.12 18.87
CA PRO A 90 -0.96 -14.28 19.88
C PRO A 90 -0.05 -15.11 20.81
N LEU A 91 1.08 -14.53 21.22
CA LEU A 91 2.05 -15.21 22.07
C LEU A 91 1.42 -15.73 23.38
N ASP A 92 0.51 -14.96 23.95
CA ASP A 92 -0.25 -15.33 25.14
C ASP A 92 -1.15 -16.55 24.92
N LEU A 93 -1.72 -16.71 23.72
CA LEU A 93 -2.50 -17.88 23.35
C LEU A 93 -1.62 -19.13 23.22
N THR A 94 -0.45 -18.99 22.61
CA THR A 94 0.57 -20.05 22.52
C THR A 94 1.07 -20.43 23.92
N ALA A 95 1.29 -19.45 24.81
CA ALA A 95 1.69 -19.67 26.19
C ALA A 95 0.61 -20.41 27.01
N ASP A 96 -0.65 -20.08 26.83
CA ASP A 96 -1.75 -20.76 27.51
C ASP A 96 -1.84 -22.24 27.11
N ILE A 97 -1.67 -22.54 25.82
CA ILE A 97 -1.67 -23.91 25.30
C ILE A 97 -0.44 -24.69 25.82
N GLY A 98 0.72 -24.06 25.81
CA GLY A 98 1.95 -24.63 26.37
C GLY A 98 1.80 -24.97 27.87
N ARG A 99 1.24 -24.03 28.65
CA ARG A 99 1.02 -24.21 30.09
C ARG A 99 0.08 -25.38 30.41
N GLU A 100 -0.97 -25.57 29.62
CA GLU A 100 -1.88 -26.73 29.76
C GLU A 100 -1.14 -28.08 29.61
N ARG A 101 0.00 -28.08 28.92
CA ARG A 101 0.86 -29.28 28.68
C ARG A 101 2.17 -29.26 29.50
N GLY A 102 2.35 -28.33 30.40
CA GLY A 102 3.57 -28.20 31.24
C GLY A 102 4.79 -27.71 30.45
N ILE A 103 4.58 -26.98 29.34
CA ILE A 103 5.64 -26.46 28.48
C ILE A 103 5.68 -24.94 28.63
N THR A 104 6.89 -24.39 28.75
CA THR A 104 7.14 -22.93 28.77
C THR A 104 7.56 -22.44 27.39
N ILE A 105 7.51 -21.12 27.15
CA ILE A 105 7.93 -20.50 25.91
C ILE A 105 9.24 -19.76 26.11
N ASP A 106 10.14 -19.82 25.14
CA ASP A 106 11.32 -18.98 25.06
C ASP A 106 10.94 -17.55 24.63
N HIS A 107 10.58 -16.72 25.62
CA HIS A 107 10.23 -15.30 25.38
C HIS A 107 11.40 -14.50 24.83
N ALA A 108 12.64 -14.79 25.26
CA ALA A 108 13.82 -14.07 24.80
C ALA A 108 14.08 -14.33 23.30
N GLY A 109 13.98 -15.58 22.85
CA GLY A 109 14.07 -15.94 21.43
C GLY A 109 12.95 -15.34 20.59
N PHE A 110 11.72 -15.27 21.13
CA PHE A 110 10.61 -14.61 20.47
C PHE A 110 10.86 -13.11 20.25
N GLU A 111 11.30 -12.39 21.31
CA GLU A 111 11.62 -10.96 21.20
C GLU A 111 12.77 -10.67 20.24
N GLN A 112 13.77 -11.55 20.17
CA GLN A 112 14.85 -11.44 19.18
C GLN A 112 14.32 -11.61 17.74
N ALA A 113 13.43 -12.56 17.49
CA ALA A 113 12.81 -12.74 16.19
C ALA A 113 11.95 -11.52 15.79
N MET A 114 11.18 -10.99 16.73
CA MET A 114 10.40 -9.75 16.55
C MET A 114 11.29 -8.54 16.28
N ALA A 115 12.44 -8.42 16.96
CA ALA A 115 13.39 -7.33 16.74
C ALA A 115 14.00 -7.39 15.34
N ARG A 116 14.39 -8.60 14.86
CA ARG A 116 14.89 -8.82 13.49
C ARG A 116 13.87 -8.41 12.43
N GLN A 117 12.60 -8.78 12.60
CA GLN A 117 11.54 -8.38 11.69
C GLN A 117 11.35 -6.85 11.66
N ARG A 118 11.34 -6.20 12.84
CA ARG A 118 11.24 -4.73 12.94
C ARG A 118 12.43 -4.03 12.28
N GLU A 119 13.62 -4.58 12.42
CA GLU A 119 14.83 -4.04 11.80
C GLU A 119 14.80 -4.19 10.28
N GLN A 120 14.38 -5.35 9.77
CA GLN A 120 14.16 -5.59 8.34
C GLN A 120 13.08 -4.64 7.77
N ALA A 121 11.99 -4.44 8.48
CA ALA A 121 10.94 -3.49 8.09
C ALA A 121 11.44 -2.04 8.12
N ARG A 122 12.30 -1.66 9.09
CA ARG A 122 12.94 -0.33 9.14
C ARG A 122 13.98 -0.15 8.04
N ALA A 123 14.78 -1.17 7.74
CA ALA A 123 15.78 -1.13 6.67
C ALA A 123 15.12 -1.03 5.28
N ALA A 124 13.92 -1.61 5.11
CA ALA A 124 13.12 -1.46 3.90
C ALA A 124 12.50 -0.04 3.77
N ASN A 125 12.24 0.63 4.90
CA ASN A 125 11.83 2.02 4.96
C ASN A 125 13.07 2.90 5.18
N LYS A 126 13.79 3.24 4.12
CA LYS A 126 14.87 4.24 4.15
C LYS A 126 14.30 5.65 4.31
N PHE A 127 13.67 5.95 5.43
CA PHE A 127 13.49 7.30 5.92
C PHE A 127 14.64 7.59 6.89
N THR A 128 15.75 8.02 6.37
CA THR A 128 16.79 8.65 7.20
C THR A 128 16.35 10.10 7.46
N MET A 129 15.65 10.33 8.59
CA MET A 129 15.76 11.61 9.26
C MET A 129 17.26 11.84 9.49
N GLN A 130 17.83 12.91 8.93
CA GLN A 130 19.14 13.37 9.35
C GLN A 130 19.02 13.83 10.82
N GLU A 131 19.29 12.91 11.75
CA GLU A 131 19.50 13.26 13.14
C GLU A 131 20.71 14.19 13.20
N GLY A 132 20.51 15.41 13.71
CA GLY A 132 21.60 16.23 14.17
C GLY A 132 21.78 17.62 13.60
N ILE A 133 20.86 18.15 12.78
CA ILE A 133 20.95 19.58 12.43
C ILE A 133 20.29 20.39 13.54
N GLU A 134 21.11 21.08 14.35
CA GLU A 134 20.63 22.09 15.31
C GLU A 134 20.57 23.45 14.60
N TYR A 135 19.38 24.00 14.45
CA TYR A 135 19.16 25.33 13.89
C TYR A 135 18.49 26.22 14.94
N SER A 136 19.10 27.39 15.21
CA SER A 136 18.63 28.36 16.20
C SER A 136 18.17 29.69 15.59
N GLY A 137 18.07 29.78 14.27
CA GLY A 137 17.69 30.98 13.55
C GLY A 137 16.18 31.19 13.42
N SER A 138 15.77 32.12 12.55
CA SER A 138 14.37 32.45 12.28
C SER A 138 13.67 31.37 11.45
N GLN A 139 12.33 31.31 11.55
CA GLN A 139 11.50 30.42 10.75
C GLN A 139 11.51 30.83 9.27
N THR A 140 11.29 29.86 8.39
CA THR A 140 11.13 30.06 6.95
C THR A 140 9.70 30.48 6.63
N THR A 141 9.52 31.54 5.84
CA THR A 141 8.21 31.94 5.30
C THR A 141 7.95 31.21 3.99
N PHE A 142 6.81 30.52 3.91
CA PHE A 142 6.44 29.73 2.73
C PHE A 142 5.52 30.51 1.77
N TYR A 143 5.97 30.66 0.53
CA TYR A 143 5.23 31.33 -0.55
C TYR A 143 4.74 30.38 -1.66
N GLY A 144 4.97 29.09 -1.52
CA GLY A 144 4.73 28.10 -2.57
C GLY A 144 3.27 27.77 -2.86
N TYR A 145 2.30 28.39 -2.17
CA TYR A 145 0.91 28.34 -2.58
C TYR A 145 0.59 29.36 -3.69
N GLU A 146 1.37 30.43 -3.79
CA GLU A 146 1.11 31.57 -4.68
C GLU A 146 2.07 31.58 -5.88
N THR A 147 3.32 31.15 -5.69
CA THR A 147 4.35 31.23 -6.71
C THR A 147 5.28 30.02 -6.70
N LEU A 148 5.88 29.73 -7.87
CA LEU A 148 6.91 28.70 -8.05
C LEU A 148 8.33 29.26 -7.99
N GLN A 149 8.47 30.59 -7.86
CA GLN A 149 9.77 31.24 -7.73
C GLN A 149 9.67 32.41 -6.76
N HIS A 150 10.70 32.55 -5.93
CA HIS A 150 10.79 33.61 -4.94
C HIS A 150 12.23 33.94 -4.61
N GLU A 151 12.56 35.20 -4.37
CA GLU A 151 13.86 35.56 -3.82
C GLU A 151 13.89 35.27 -2.32
N GLY A 152 14.98 34.69 -1.84
CA GLY A 152 15.22 34.44 -0.43
C GLY A 152 16.68 34.66 -0.07
N GLN A 153 16.97 34.77 1.22
CA GLN A 153 18.32 34.90 1.74
C GLN A 153 18.74 33.61 2.46
N ASP A 154 19.97 33.17 2.23
CA ASP A 154 20.55 32.04 2.92
C ASP A 154 20.77 32.36 4.40
N LEU A 155 20.06 31.67 5.29
CA LEU A 155 20.19 31.83 6.72
C LEU A 155 21.23 30.87 7.34
N ALA A 156 21.36 29.65 6.78
CA ALA A 156 22.32 28.66 7.22
C ALA A 156 22.60 27.61 6.13
N ILE A 157 23.81 27.13 6.09
CA ILE A 157 24.25 26.05 5.21
C ILE A 157 24.85 24.93 6.08
N TYR A 158 24.42 23.70 5.83
CA TYR A 158 24.92 22.51 6.54
C TYR A 158 25.53 21.53 5.56
N LYS A 159 26.79 21.16 5.81
CA LYS A 159 27.53 20.12 5.08
C LYS A 159 27.81 18.96 6.03
N GLN A 160 27.35 17.75 5.69
CA GLN A 160 27.49 16.55 6.54
C GLN A 160 27.01 16.76 8.00
N GLY A 161 25.90 17.49 8.17
CA GLY A 161 25.32 17.78 9.48
C GLY A 161 25.97 18.94 10.27
N SER A 162 27.09 19.50 9.80
CA SER A 162 27.80 20.62 10.43
C SER A 162 27.51 21.93 9.74
N ALA A 163 27.28 23.02 10.49
CA ALA A 163 27.13 24.36 9.93
C ALA A 163 28.43 24.84 9.29
N VAL A 164 28.33 25.43 8.10
CA VAL A 164 29.45 25.98 7.36
C VAL A 164 29.09 27.36 6.79
N ASP A 165 30.10 28.24 6.59
CA ASP A 165 29.87 29.57 6.05
C ASP A 165 29.65 29.58 4.54
N PHE A 166 30.12 28.56 3.82
CA PHE A 166 30.01 28.42 2.37
C PHE A 166 30.17 26.99 1.89
N ILE A 167 29.73 26.76 0.66
CA ILE A 167 29.93 25.51 -0.10
C ILE A 167 30.47 25.83 -1.52
N GLU A 168 31.14 24.85 -2.13
CA GLU A 168 31.72 24.93 -3.46
C GLU A 168 31.17 23.86 -4.40
N ALA A 169 31.38 24.04 -5.69
CA ALA A 169 30.87 23.09 -6.70
C ALA A 169 31.25 21.63 -6.37
N GLY A 170 30.29 20.73 -6.37
CA GLY A 170 30.42 19.33 -6.00
C GLY A 170 30.03 19.03 -4.55
N ASP A 171 29.76 20.03 -3.73
CA ASP A 171 29.35 19.83 -2.34
C ASP A 171 27.84 19.50 -2.22
N GLU A 172 27.52 18.41 -1.50
CA GLU A 172 26.18 18.11 -1.01
C GLU A 172 25.93 18.88 0.30
N ALA A 173 24.79 19.55 0.37
CA ALA A 173 24.44 20.37 1.52
C ALA A 173 22.94 20.46 1.75
N VAL A 174 22.57 21.03 2.92
CA VAL A 174 21.22 21.49 3.25
C VAL A 174 21.29 23.01 3.42
N VAL A 175 20.51 23.73 2.63
CA VAL A 175 20.42 25.20 2.65
C VAL A 175 19.09 25.62 3.30
N VAL A 176 19.14 26.54 4.25
CA VAL A 176 17.97 27.11 4.94
C VAL A 176 17.78 28.54 4.45
N LEU A 177 16.57 28.83 3.94
CA LEU A 177 16.21 30.17 3.47
C LEU A 177 15.23 30.85 4.47
N ASP A 178 15.26 32.18 4.51
CA ASP A 178 14.27 32.99 5.21
C ASP A 178 12.87 32.89 4.56
N GLN A 179 12.86 32.80 3.22
CA GLN A 179 11.66 32.76 2.38
C GLN A 179 11.84 31.72 1.28
N THR A 180 10.80 30.93 0.98
CA THR A 180 10.90 29.88 -0.05
C THR A 180 9.55 29.58 -0.70
N PRO A 181 9.55 29.26 -2.03
CA PRO A 181 8.40 28.66 -2.71
C PRO A 181 8.39 27.13 -2.62
N PHE A 182 9.44 26.51 -2.05
CA PHE A 182 9.57 25.05 -1.97
C PHE A 182 8.70 24.50 -0.84
N TYR A 183 7.82 23.57 -1.16
CA TYR A 183 7.05 22.81 -0.18
C TYR A 183 7.96 21.79 0.53
N ALA A 184 8.01 21.84 1.84
CA ALA A 184 8.72 20.84 2.62
C ALA A 184 7.82 19.64 2.91
N GLU A 185 8.35 18.42 2.77
CA GLU A 185 7.64 17.16 2.99
C GLU A 185 6.76 17.21 4.25
N SER A 186 5.46 16.96 4.05
CA SER A 186 4.48 16.98 5.13
C SER A 186 3.16 16.33 4.68
N GLY A 187 2.44 15.70 5.62
CA GLY A 187 1.09 15.18 5.37
C GLY A 187 1.01 14.14 4.26
N GLY A 188 2.12 13.43 3.98
CA GLY A 188 2.22 12.43 2.91
C GLY A 188 2.54 12.98 1.53
N GLN A 189 2.63 14.31 1.34
CA GLN A 189 3.17 14.90 0.11
C GLN A 189 4.68 15.04 0.25
N VAL A 190 5.43 14.58 -0.76
CA VAL A 190 6.90 14.73 -0.84
C VAL A 190 7.32 16.19 -0.95
N GLY A 191 8.56 16.49 -0.56
CA GLY A 191 9.18 17.79 -0.74
C GLY A 191 9.40 18.14 -2.21
N ASP A 192 9.49 19.43 -2.48
CA ASP A 192 9.78 19.91 -3.82
C ASP A 192 11.26 19.80 -4.19
N SER A 193 11.48 19.65 -5.48
CA SER A 193 12.78 19.77 -6.12
C SER A 193 12.86 20.99 -7.01
N GLY A 194 14.08 21.44 -7.34
CA GLY A 194 14.31 22.59 -8.20
C GLY A 194 15.72 23.14 -8.10
N GLU A 195 15.86 24.47 -8.11
CA GLU A 195 17.16 25.14 -8.11
C GLU A 195 17.16 26.40 -7.24
N LEU A 196 18.28 26.67 -6.56
CA LEU A 196 18.60 27.96 -5.96
C LEU A 196 19.68 28.63 -6.81
N LEU A 197 19.36 29.79 -7.38
CA LEU A 197 20.23 30.55 -8.27
C LEU A 197 20.80 31.73 -7.50
N ALA A 198 22.09 31.66 -7.12
CA ALA A 198 22.87 32.78 -6.59
C ALA A 198 23.62 33.50 -7.69
N ALA A 199 24.15 34.69 -7.40
CA ALA A 199 24.97 35.44 -8.34
C ALA A 199 26.20 34.64 -8.83
N ASN A 200 26.81 33.82 -7.94
CA ASN A 200 28.03 33.10 -8.19
C ASN A 200 27.87 31.57 -8.10
N GLY A 201 26.66 31.02 -8.15
CA GLY A 201 26.48 29.58 -8.02
C GLY A 201 25.07 29.11 -8.32
N THR A 202 24.95 27.82 -8.66
CA THR A 202 23.70 27.13 -8.90
C THR A 202 23.63 25.89 -8.01
N PHE A 203 22.69 25.89 -7.06
CA PHE A 203 22.44 24.75 -6.18
C PHE A 203 21.19 23.99 -6.65
N ALA A 204 21.36 22.70 -6.98
CA ALA A 204 20.27 21.84 -7.39
C ALA A 204 19.61 21.24 -6.14
N VAL A 205 18.38 21.58 -5.89
CA VAL A 205 17.55 21.02 -4.81
C VAL A 205 16.96 19.71 -5.27
N ALA A 206 17.32 18.63 -4.61
CA ALA A 206 16.77 17.29 -4.87
C ALA A 206 15.52 17.01 -4.03
N ASP A 207 15.44 17.59 -2.83
CA ASP A 207 14.35 17.40 -1.89
C ASP A 207 14.26 18.57 -0.89
N THR A 208 13.09 18.82 -0.35
CA THR A 208 12.87 19.84 0.68
C THR A 208 12.18 19.23 1.88
N GLN A 209 12.80 19.33 3.05
CA GLN A 209 12.34 18.71 4.28
C GLN A 209 12.20 19.73 5.42
N LYS A 210 11.31 19.43 6.38
CA LYS A 210 11.26 20.17 7.63
C LYS A 210 12.40 19.73 8.53
N ILE A 211 13.35 20.64 8.82
CA ILE A 211 14.42 20.41 9.79
C ILE A 211 13.84 20.48 11.22
N GLN A 212 12.99 21.48 11.44
CA GLN A 212 12.18 21.66 12.65
C GLN A 212 10.88 22.37 12.32
N ALA A 213 10.00 22.57 13.30
CA ALA A 213 8.74 23.29 13.10
C ALA A 213 8.96 24.68 12.49
N GLY A 214 8.44 24.89 11.27
CA GLY A 214 8.55 26.15 10.55
C GLY A 214 9.91 26.44 9.92
N VAL A 215 10.83 25.47 9.85
CA VAL A 215 12.16 25.64 9.19
C VAL A 215 12.31 24.62 8.06
N PHE A 216 12.53 25.12 6.84
CA PHE A 216 12.64 24.31 5.63
C PHE A 216 14.08 24.19 5.19
N GLY A 217 14.56 22.95 5.06
CA GLY A 217 15.89 22.61 4.57
C GLY A 217 15.84 22.12 3.14
N HIS A 218 16.51 22.84 2.25
CA HIS A 218 16.66 22.50 0.83
C HIS A 218 17.87 21.59 0.69
N LYS A 219 17.66 20.30 0.51
CA LYS A 219 18.73 19.29 0.36
C LYS A 219 19.11 19.14 -1.09
N GLY A 220 20.41 19.20 -1.38
CA GLY A 220 20.88 19.11 -2.76
C GLY A 220 22.37 19.17 -2.94
N LEU A 221 22.78 19.53 -4.17
CA LEU A 221 24.15 19.57 -4.64
C LEU A 221 24.45 20.94 -5.28
N LEU A 222 25.54 21.58 -4.91
CA LEU A 222 26.03 22.75 -5.63
C LEU A 222 26.66 22.32 -6.96
N ARG A 223 25.95 22.62 -8.07
CA ARG A 223 26.38 22.21 -9.42
C ARG A 223 27.55 23.04 -9.95
N SER A 224 27.57 24.35 -9.60
CA SER A 224 28.59 25.27 -10.09
C SER A 224 28.78 26.45 -9.15
N GLY A 225 29.99 27.00 -9.12
CA GLY A 225 30.32 28.20 -8.38
C GLY A 225 30.46 28.00 -6.88
N ARG A 226 30.04 29.00 -6.13
CA ARG A 226 30.12 29.06 -4.66
C ARG A 226 28.82 29.68 -4.10
N LEU A 227 28.34 29.16 -2.98
CA LEU A 227 27.24 29.72 -2.22
C LEU A 227 27.72 30.05 -0.82
N VAL A 228 27.38 31.26 -0.33
CA VAL A 228 27.82 31.78 0.97
C VAL A 228 26.63 32.19 1.79
N ILE A 229 26.69 32.04 3.12
CA ILE A 229 25.64 32.52 4.05
C ILE A 229 25.38 34.00 3.77
N LYS A 230 24.07 34.37 3.78
CA LYS A 230 23.53 35.68 3.44
C LYS A 230 23.51 36.03 1.95
N ASP A 231 23.93 35.14 1.06
CA ASP A 231 23.65 35.34 -0.34
C ASP A 231 22.17 35.44 -0.63
N THR A 232 21.77 36.32 -1.51
CA THR A 232 20.43 36.34 -2.07
C THR A 232 20.33 35.33 -3.19
N VAL A 233 19.37 34.45 -3.12
CA VAL A 233 19.12 33.40 -4.11
C VAL A 233 17.73 33.54 -4.71
N LEU A 234 17.59 33.30 -5.99
CA LEU A 234 16.31 33.09 -6.63
C LEU A 234 15.98 31.59 -6.53
N ALA A 235 15.07 31.25 -5.63
CA ALA A 235 14.57 29.89 -5.42
C ALA A 235 13.51 29.55 -6.48
N LYS A 236 13.74 28.49 -7.31
CA LYS A 236 12.84 28.06 -8.40
C LYS A 236 12.46 26.60 -8.22
N VAL A 237 11.21 26.35 -7.95
CA VAL A 237 10.62 25.01 -7.91
C VAL A 237 10.52 24.45 -9.32
N ASN A 238 10.78 23.15 -9.48
CA ASN A 238 10.55 22.46 -10.75
C ASN A 238 9.04 22.43 -11.05
N PRO A 239 8.57 23.13 -12.10
CA PRO A 239 7.15 23.27 -12.36
C PRO A 239 6.46 21.96 -12.77
N LEU A 240 7.18 21.04 -13.43
CA LEU A 240 6.63 19.77 -13.91
C LEU A 240 6.36 18.83 -12.72
N THR A 241 7.36 18.66 -11.84
CA THR A 241 7.20 17.81 -10.65
C THR A 241 6.14 18.35 -9.70
N ARG A 242 6.13 19.68 -9.45
CA ARG A 242 5.12 20.34 -8.60
C ARG A 242 3.71 20.17 -9.17
N THR A 243 3.51 20.40 -10.47
CA THR A 243 2.21 20.24 -11.11
C THR A 243 1.72 18.80 -11.02
N SER A 244 2.56 17.83 -11.34
CA SER A 244 2.20 16.41 -11.24
C SER A 244 1.87 15.99 -9.80
N THR A 245 2.66 16.46 -8.81
CA THR A 245 2.40 16.21 -7.39
C THR A 245 1.08 16.86 -6.95
N ALA A 246 0.79 18.10 -7.37
CA ALA A 246 -0.47 18.78 -7.06
C ALA A 246 -1.68 18.10 -7.69
N ASN A 247 -1.54 17.57 -8.92
CA ASN A 247 -2.56 16.75 -9.58
C ASN A 247 -2.87 15.49 -8.77
N ASN A 248 -1.84 14.73 -8.40
CA ASN A 248 -1.96 13.51 -7.60
C ASN A 248 -2.53 13.81 -6.21
N HIS A 249 -2.14 14.92 -5.57
CA HIS A 249 -2.66 15.31 -4.26
C HIS A 249 -4.14 15.69 -4.31
N SER A 250 -4.52 16.52 -5.26
CA SER A 250 -5.92 16.90 -5.45
C SER A 250 -6.79 15.70 -5.79
N ALA A 251 -6.29 14.79 -6.63
CA ALA A 251 -6.97 13.52 -6.93
C ALA A 251 -7.13 12.62 -5.70
N THR A 252 -6.19 12.66 -4.74
CA THR A 252 -6.29 11.89 -3.49
C THR A 252 -7.49 12.33 -2.65
N HIS A 253 -7.79 13.62 -2.58
CA HIS A 253 -8.99 14.13 -1.90
C HIS A 253 -10.28 13.66 -2.60
N LEU A 254 -10.33 13.74 -3.92
CA LEU A 254 -11.47 13.22 -4.69
C LEU A 254 -11.61 11.70 -4.51
N LEU A 255 -10.50 10.96 -4.51
CA LEU A 255 -10.49 9.52 -4.25
C LEU A 255 -11.03 9.19 -2.86
N HIS A 256 -10.60 9.90 -1.83
CA HIS A 256 -11.09 9.69 -0.46
C HIS A 256 -12.60 9.90 -0.37
N ALA A 257 -13.12 10.99 -0.93
CA ALA A 257 -14.55 11.27 -0.97
C ALA A 257 -15.33 10.20 -1.77
N ALA A 258 -14.82 9.78 -2.94
CA ALA A 258 -15.43 8.73 -3.76
C ALA A 258 -15.47 7.38 -3.03
N LEU A 259 -14.37 6.98 -2.38
CA LEU A 259 -14.33 5.74 -1.58
C LEU A 259 -15.34 5.77 -0.43
N ARG A 260 -15.52 6.91 0.23
CA ARG A 260 -16.54 7.05 1.28
C ARG A 260 -17.96 6.92 0.72
N GLN A 261 -18.19 7.43 -0.47
CA GLN A 261 -19.50 7.32 -1.13
C GLN A 261 -19.78 5.89 -1.58
N VAL A 262 -18.80 5.18 -2.12
CA VAL A 262 -18.94 3.80 -2.64
C VAL A 262 -18.97 2.75 -1.52
N LEU A 263 -18.02 2.87 -0.58
CA LEU A 263 -17.80 1.84 0.46
C LEU A 263 -18.45 2.20 1.80
N GLY A 264 -18.73 3.48 2.03
CA GLY A 264 -19.36 3.99 3.25
C GLY A 264 -18.45 4.86 4.13
N ASN A 265 -19.07 5.54 5.10
CA ASN A 265 -18.43 6.54 5.97
C ASN A 265 -17.33 6.01 6.89
N HIS A 266 -17.14 4.70 6.97
CA HIS A 266 -16.05 4.09 7.74
C HIS A 266 -14.69 4.24 7.07
N VAL A 267 -14.64 4.56 5.79
CA VAL A 267 -13.40 4.83 5.09
C VAL A 267 -12.74 6.06 5.71
N THR A 268 -11.58 5.86 6.29
CA THR A 268 -10.72 6.92 6.86
C THR A 268 -9.29 6.68 6.40
N GLN A 269 -8.58 7.76 6.10
CA GLN A 269 -7.16 7.69 5.75
C GLN A 269 -6.35 7.07 6.89
N LYS A 270 -5.45 6.14 6.56
CA LYS A 270 -4.48 5.50 7.46
C LYS A 270 -3.04 5.81 7.08
N GLY A 271 -2.83 6.27 5.86
CA GLY A 271 -1.57 6.73 5.32
C GLY A 271 -1.75 7.30 3.93
N SER A 272 -0.81 8.14 3.53
CA SER A 272 -0.75 8.71 2.18
C SER A 272 0.71 8.88 1.77
N LEU A 273 0.97 8.74 0.48
CA LEU A 273 2.21 9.18 -0.16
C LEU A 273 1.84 9.73 -1.53
N VAL A 274 2.17 10.99 -1.75
CA VAL A 274 1.88 11.70 -2.99
C VAL A 274 3.18 12.26 -3.54
N ASP A 275 3.55 11.82 -4.72
CA ASP A 275 4.70 12.31 -5.48
C ASP A 275 4.30 12.65 -6.92
N ALA A 276 5.25 13.04 -7.76
CA ALA A 276 5.00 13.40 -9.15
C ALA A 276 4.53 12.23 -10.01
N ASN A 277 4.83 10.99 -9.62
CA ASN A 277 4.58 9.79 -10.41
C ASN A 277 3.25 9.14 -10.06
N ARG A 278 2.85 9.19 -8.77
CA ARG A 278 1.65 8.48 -8.28
C ARG A 278 1.10 9.08 -6.99
N ALA A 279 -0.14 8.73 -6.70
CA ALA A 279 -0.76 8.84 -5.39
C ALA A 279 -0.91 7.45 -4.78
N ARG A 280 -0.50 7.28 -3.52
CA ARG A 280 -0.77 6.10 -2.70
C ARG A 280 -1.68 6.50 -1.55
N PHE A 281 -2.77 5.79 -1.40
CA PHE A 281 -3.76 6.05 -0.37
C PHE A 281 -4.07 4.77 0.41
N ASP A 282 -3.75 4.78 1.71
CA ASP A 282 -4.03 3.68 2.64
C ASP A 282 -5.26 4.06 3.47
N PHE A 283 -6.25 3.18 3.52
CA PHE A 283 -7.54 3.48 4.15
C PHE A 283 -8.14 2.29 4.88
N SER A 284 -9.03 2.58 5.83
CA SER A 284 -9.73 1.55 6.60
C SER A 284 -10.83 0.89 5.76
N HIS A 285 -10.63 -0.39 5.43
CA HIS A 285 -11.64 -1.25 4.83
C HIS A 285 -11.24 -2.72 5.02
N ASN A 286 -12.23 -3.61 5.23
CA ASN A 286 -11.94 -4.98 5.67
C ASN A 286 -11.85 -6.00 4.53
N ALA A 287 -12.43 -5.69 3.36
CA ALA A 287 -12.47 -6.58 2.21
C ALA A 287 -11.68 -6.02 1.02
N PRO A 288 -11.18 -6.85 0.09
CA PRO A 288 -10.73 -6.38 -1.22
C PRO A 288 -11.87 -5.66 -1.95
N LEU A 289 -11.55 -4.59 -2.68
CA LEU A 289 -12.52 -3.93 -3.52
C LEU A 289 -12.87 -4.82 -4.71
N THR A 290 -14.15 -4.88 -5.02
CA THR A 290 -14.62 -5.54 -6.24
C THR A 290 -14.26 -4.70 -7.47
N ALA A 291 -14.25 -5.34 -8.64
CA ALA A 291 -14.02 -4.63 -9.90
C ALA A 291 -15.06 -3.53 -10.16
N ASP A 292 -16.31 -3.71 -9.68
CA ASP A 292 -17.37 -2.73 -9.79
C ASP A 292 -17.15 -1.53 -8.88
N GLU A 293 -16.73 -1.74 -7.64
CA GLU A 293 -16.38 -0.67 -6.69
C GLU A 293 -15.20 0.15 -7.18
N ILE A 294 -14.17 -0.49 -7.76
CA ILE A 294 -13.04 0.21 -8.38
C ILE A 294 -13.53 1.06 -9.55
N ARG A 295 -14.33 0.50 -10.46
CA ARG A 295 -14.87 1.24 -11.61
C ARG A 295 -15.73 2.42 -11.19
N GLU A 296 -16.59 2.22 -10.19
CA GLU A 296 -17.46 3.28 -9.70
C GLU A 296 -16.66 4.40 -9.01
N THR A 297 -15.65 4.05 -8.22
CA THR A 297 -14.73 5.02 -7.61
C THR A 297 -14.00 5.85 -8.68
N GLU A 298 -13.44 5.21 -9.72
CA GLU A 298 -12.81 5.89 -10.84
C GLU A 298 -13.80 6.80 -11.60
N ARG A 299 -15.02 6.31 -11.82
CA ARG A 299 -16.07 7.06 -12.51
C ARG A 299 -16.40 8.34 -11.77
N LEU A 300 -16.60 8.26 -10.46
CA LEU A 300 -16.91 9.40 -9.59
C LEU A 300 -15.78 10.44 -9.59
N VAL A 301 -14.53 9.99 -9.40
CA VAL A 301 -13.37 10.90 -9.41
C VAL A 301 -13.25 11.62 -10.76
N ASN A 302 -13.31 10.87 -11.87
CA ASN A 302 -13.22 11.46 -13.21
C ASN A 302 -14.43 12.34 -13.56
N GLU A 303 -15.60 12.09 -12.97
CA GLU A 303 -16.76 12.98 -13.10
C GLU A 303 -16.49 14.32 -12.43
N GLN A 304 -15.96 14.33 -11.20
CA GLN A 304 -15.59 15.57 -10.50
C GLN A 304 -14.49 16.34 -11.25
N ILE A 305 -13.51 15.64 -11.83
CA ILE A 305 -12.49 16.26 -12.68
C ILE A 305 -13.14 17.00 -13.86
N ARG A 306 -14.14 16.39 -14.53
CA ARG A 306 -14.85 17.01 -15.64
C ARG A 306 -15.72 18.20 -15.24
N HIS A 307 -16.22 18.22 -13.99
CA HIS A 307 -16.92 19.40 -13.46
C HIS A 307 -16.03 20.64 -13.33
N ASN A 308 -14.72 20.42 -13.26
CA ASN A 308 -13.71 21.47 -13.23
C ASN A 308 -13.94 22.54 -12.16
N TRP A 309 -14.31 22.11 -10.95
CA TRP A 309 -14.49 23.01 -9.81
C TRP A 309 -13.22 23.83 -9.53
N VAL A 310 -13.39 25.08 -9.12
CA VAL A 310 -12.30 25.84 -8.52
C VAL A 310 -11.95 25.22 -7.17
N VAL A 311 -10.67 25.03 -6.91
CA VAL A 311 -10.19 24.54 -5.63
C VAL A 311 -10.11 25.71 -4.65
N GLU A 312 -11.03 25.72 -3.70
CA GLU A 312 -11.08 26.75 -2.67
C GLU A 312 -10.08 26.45 -1.56
N SER A 313 -9.34 27.48 -1.13
CA SER A 313 -8.41 27.39 0.00
C SER A 313 -8.73 28.48 1.00
N ALA A 314 -9.03 28.12 2.24
CA ALA A 314 -9.32 29.07 3.30
C ALA A 314 -8.61 28.70 4.59
N THR A 315 -8.07 29.71 5.29
CA THR A 315 -7.48 29.53 6.61
C THR A 315 -8.49 29.96 7.67
N MET A 316 -8.79 29.09 8.63
CA MET A 316 -9.79 29.38 9.66
C MET A 316 -9.48 28.63 10.97
N LYS A 317 -10.23 28.93 12.03
CA LYS A 317 -10.10 28.16 13.29
C LYS A 317 -10.57 26.72 13.08
N TYR A 318 -9.92 25.79 13.78
CA TYR A 318 -10.24 24.37 13.69
C TYR A 318 -11.71 24.05 13.92
N ASP A 319 -12.30 24.63 15.00
CA ASP A 319 -13.72 24.39 15.31
C ASP A 319 -14.68 24.90 14.22
N ASP A 320 -14.33 25.99 13.55
CA ASP A 320 -15.13 26.55 12.48
C ASP A 320 -15.00 25.71 11.20
N ALA A 321 -13.83 25.12 10.96
CA ALA A 321 -13.61 24.17 9.86
C ALA A 321 -14.46 22.91 10.04
N ILE A 322 -14.48 22.34 11.25
CA ILE A 322 -15.29 21.15 11.55
C ILE A 322 -16.80 21.47 11.42
N LYS A 323 -17.26 22.63 11.88
CA LYS A 323 -18.67 23.08 11.71
C LYS A 323 -19.06 23.20 10.23
N ARG A 324 -18.13 23.55 9.35
CA ARG A 324 -18.33 23.59 7.89
C ARG A 324 -18.30 22.21 7.24
N GLY A 325 -18.13 21.14 8.01
CA GLY A 325 -18.07 19.78 7.52
C GLY A 325 -16.70 19.37 6.99
N ALA A 326 -15.64 20.14 7.28
CA ALA A 326 -14.30 19.76 6.87
C ALA A 326 -13.86 18.49 7.58
N MET A 327 -13.36 17.54 6.80
CA MET A 327 -12.87 16.26 7.33
C MET A 327 -11.45 16.46 7.88
N ALA A 328 -11.28 16.10 9.15
CA ALA A 328 -9.97 16.02 9.80
C ALA A 328 -9.42 14.60 9.71
N LEU A 329 -8.15 14.43 9.40
CA LEU A 329 -7.49 13.14 9.37
C LEU A 329 -7.28 12.63 10.80
N PHE A 330 -7.62 11.38 11.04
CA PHE A 330 -7.51 10.77 12.35
C PHE A 330 -6.04 10.58 12.75
N GLY A 331 -5.66 11.10 13.93
CA GLY A 331 -4.31 10.94 14.50
C GLY A 331 -3.34 12.07 14.19
N GLU A 332 -3.72 13.06 13.39
CA GLU A 332 -2.92 14.28 13.20
C GLU A 332 -3.19 15.30 14.32
N LYS A 333 -2.12 16.01 14.71
CA LYS A 333 -2.23 17.14 15.66
C LYS A 333 -2.39 18.41 14.86
N TYR A 334 -3.56 19.02 14.96
CA TYR A 334 -3.85 20.29 14.33
C TYR A 334 -3.56 21.45 15.29
N THR A 335 -3.13 22.57 14.73
CA THR A 335 -3.04 23.86 15.45
C THR A 335 -4.43 24.50 15.53
N ASP A 336 -4.56 25.56 16.35
CA ASP A 336 -5.84 26.31 16.48
C ASP A 336 -6.34 26.87 15.15
N VAL A 337 -5.43 27.12 14.22
CA VAL A 337 -5.71 27.63 12.88
C VAL A 337 -5.29 26.59 11.83
N VAL A 338 -6.22 26.23 10.95
CA VAL A 338 -6.05 25.19 9.95
C VAL A 338 -6.38 25.69 8.55
N ARG A 339 -5.77 25.10 7.54
CA ARG A 339 -6.08 25.33 6.14
C ARG A 339 -7.10 24.28 5.68
N VAL A 340 -8.20 24.76 5.09
CA VAL A 340 -9.30 23.95 4.52
C VAL A 340 -9.21 24.01 3.01
N ILE A 341 -9.30 22.87 2.36
CA ILE A 341 -9.37 22.72 0.91
C ILE A 341 -10.76 22.20 0.55
N GLY A 342 -11.44 22.93 -0.33
CA GLY A 342 -12.76 22.58 -0.87
C GLY A 342 -12.69 22.32 -2.38
N MET A 343 -13.34 21.27 -2.87
CA MET A 343 -13.48 20.91 -4.29
C MET A 343 -14.96 20.69 -4.60
N GLY A 344 -15.67 21.81 -4.85
CA GLY A 344 -17.14 21.81 -4.90
C GLY A 344 -17.75 21.33 -3.59
N GLU A 345 -18.92 20.69 -3.66
CA GLU A 345 -19.57 20.05 -2.51
C GLU A 345 -19.06 18.60 -2.28
N PHE A 346 -18.20 18.11 -3.17
CA PHE A 346 -17.79 16.70 -3.17
C PHE A 346 -16.72 16.39 -2.13
N SER A 347 -15.75 17.28 -1.92
CA SER A 347 -14.67 17.08 -0.94
C SER A 347 -14.34 18.38 -0.22
N THR A 348 -14.33 18.33 1.12
CA THR A 348 -13.87 19.43 2.00
C THR A 348 -13.00 18.83 3.10
N GLU A 349 -11.70 19.11 3.10
CA GLU A 349 -10.74 18.47 4.00
C GLU A 349 -9.72 19.48 4.57
N LEU A 350 -9.17 19.16 5.74
CA LEU A 350 -8.04 19.87 6.33
C LEU A 350 -6.75 19.42 5.62
N CYS A 351 -6.11 20.34 4.89
CA CYS A 351 -4.89 20.00 4.15
C CYS A 351 -3.94 21.18 3.98
N GLY A 352 -2.66 20.94 4.35
CA GLY A 352 -1.56 21.89 4.16
C GLY A 352 -0.75 21.67 2.87
N GLY A 353 -1.13 20.73 2.02
CA GLY A 353 -0.42 20.40 0.79
C GLY A 353 -0.66 21.37 -0.37
N THR A 354 0.00 21.12 -1.50
CA THR A 354 -0.19 21.90 -2.73
C THR A 354 -1.24 21.24 -3.63
N HIS A 355 -2.10 22.06 -4.22
CA HIS A 355 -3.24 21.62 -5.02
C HIS A 355 -3.33 22.36 -6.35
N VAL A 356 -4.06 21.77 -7.28
CA VAL A 356 -4.40 22.43 -8.54
C VAL A 356 -5.36 23.60 -8.29
N PRO A 357 -5.29 24.69 -9.06
CA PRO A 357 -6.27 25.77 -8.99
C PRO A 357 -7.70 25.33 -9.39
N GLN A 358 -7.80 24.40 -10.30
CA GLN A 358 -9.07 23.85 -10.81
C GLN A 358 -8.92 22.34 -10.99
N VAL A 359 -9.91 21.55 -10.55
CA VAL A 359 -9.83 20.08 -10.57
C VAL A 359 -9.69 19.49 -11.98
N GLY A 360 -10.12 20.18 -13.02
CA GLY A 360 -9.93 19.76 -14.41
C GLY A 360 -8.47 19.65 -14.85
N GLN A 361 -7.55 20.37 -14.18
CA GLN A 361 -6.11 20.26 -14.44
C GLN A 361 -5.51 18.92 -14.06
N ILE A 362 -6.19 18.13 -13.21
CA ILE A 362 -5.79 16.76 -12.87
C ILE A 362 -5.75 15.87 -14.14
N GLY A 363 -6.62 16.14 -15.13
CA GLY A 363 -6.75 15.35 -16.34
C GLY A 363 -7.43 14.00 -16.09
N LEU A 364 -6.84 12.92 -16.57
CA LEU A 364 -7.36 11.57 -16.32
C LEU A 364 -6.87 11.05 -14.97
N PHE A 365 -7.76 10.42 -14.21
CA PHE A 365 -7.44 9.66 -13.00
C PHE A 365 -7.61 8.16 -13.26
N LYS A 366 -6.63 7.34 -12.86
CA LYS A 366 -6.68 5.89 -13.01
C LYS A 366 -6.12 5.17 -11.79
N ILE A 367 -6.88 4.21 -11.25
CA ILE A 367 -6.40 3.28 -10.22
C ILE A 367 -5.53 2.21 -10.90
N VAL A 368 -4.30 2.05 -10.44
CA VAL A 368 -3.32 1.09 -10.98
C VAL A 368 -3.34 -0.21 -10.19
N THR A 369 -3.36 -0.12 -8.86
CA THR A 369 -3.38 -1.29 -7.97
C THR A 369 -4.31 -1.07 -6.79
N GLU A 370 -4.87 -2.18 -6.28
CA GLU A 370 -5.58 -2.25 -5.02
C GLU A 370 -5.08 -3.49 -4.27
N SER A 371 -4.71 -3.34 -2.99
CA SER A 371 -4.12 -4.43 -2.20
C SER A 371 -4.36 -4.27 -0.70
N GLY A 372 -4.19 -5.36 0.06
CA GLY A 372 -4.17 -5.32 1.53
C GLY A 372 -2.79 -4.99 2.07
N VAL A 373 -2.71 -4.11 3.08
CA VAL A 373 -1.45 -3.74 3.74
C VAL A 373 -1.38 -4.33 5.14
N ALA A 374 -2.49 -4.29 5.86
CA ALA A 374 -2.64 -4.85 7.19
C ALA A 374 -4.10 -5.26 7.42
N ALA A 375 -4.39 -5.90 8.55
CA ALA A 375 -5.76 -6.23 8.92
C ALA A 375 -6.63 -4.96 8.95
N GLY A 376 -7.69 -4.95 8.13
CA GLY A 376 -8.60 -3.81 8.04
C GLY A 376 -8.03 -2.57 7.34
N ILE A 377 -6.89 -2.64 6.67
CA ILE A 377 -6.28 -1.55 5.91
C ILE A 377 -6.04 -1.98 4.46
N ARG A 378 -6.64 -1.24 3.53
CA ARG A 378 -6.47 -1.39 2.10
C ARG A 378 -5.61 -0.27 1.55
N ARG A 379 -4.91 -0.51 0.46
CA ARG A 379 -4.08 0.44 -0.28
C ARG A 379 -4.55 0.55 -1.71
N ILE A 380 -4.71 1.78 -2.17
CA ILE A 380 -4.87 2.11 -3.58
C ILE A 380 -3.62 2.88 -4.04
N GLU A 381 -3.09 2.50 -5.20
CA GLU A 381 -2.16 3.33 -5.95
C GLU A 381 -2.85 3.81 -7.22
N ALA A 382 -2.73 5.10 -7.50
CA ALA A 382 -3.38 5.76 -8.63
C ALA A 382 -2.42 6.73 -9.31
N VAL A 383 -2.68 7.01 -10.56
CA VAL A 383 -1.95 7.95 -11.40
C VAL A 383 -2.89 8.97 -12.03
N THR A 384 -2.36 10.16 -12.36
CA THR A 384 -3.13 11.25 -12.96
C THR A 384 -2.46 11.82 -14.21
N GLY A 385 -3.19 12.63 -14.96
CA GLY A 385 -2.66 13.40 -16.09
C GLY A 385 -1.95 12.52 -17.12
N THR A 386 -0.74 12.93 -17.50
CA THR A 386 0.07 12.22 -18.51
C THR A 386 0.37 10.78 -18.10
N ALA A 387 0.73 10.54 -16.83
CA ALA A 387 1.02 9.18 -16.34
C ALA A 387 -0.20 8.25 -16.46
N ALA A 388 -1.42 8.76 -16.27
CA ALA A 388 -2.64 7.99 -16.48
C ALA A 388 -2.89 7.68 -17.97
N ILE A 389 -2.60 8.63 -18.84
CA ILE A 389 -2.71 8.44 -20.32
C ILE A 389 -1.69 7.40 -20.76
N ASP A 390 -0.44 7.51 -20.35
CA ASP A 390 0.63 6.57 -20.68
C ASP A 390 0.28 5.14 -20.21
N TYR A 391 -0.27 5.03 -18.98
CA TYR A 391 -0.74 3.74 -18.47
C TYR A 391 -1.82 3.11 -19.34
N VAL A 392 -2.82 3.89 -19.79
CA VAL A 392 -3.90 3.39 -20.67
C VAL A 392 -3.35 3.00 -22.03
N GLN A 393 -2.50 3.83 -22.65
CA GLN A 393 -1.87 3.55 -23.94
C GLN A 393 -1.00 2.29 -23.90
N GLN A 394 -0.24 2.10 -22.80
CA GLN A 394 0.54 0.89 -22.63
C GLN A 394 -0.33 -0.37 -22.56
N ARG A 395 -1.47 -0.30 -21.85
CA ARG A 395 -2.43 -1.42 -21.78
C ARG A 395 -3.09 -1.71 -23.14
N GLU A 396 -3.41 -0.66 -23.89
CA GLU A 396 -3.93 -0.79 -25.25
C GLU A 396 -2.89 -1.44 -26.18
N ALA A 397 -1.63 -0.98 -26.13
CA ALA A 397 -0.55 -1.55 -26.93
C ALA A 397 -0.33 -3.05 -26.59
N GLN A 398 -0.37 -3.43 -25.32
CA GLN A 398 -0.28 -4.83 -24.90
C GLN A 398 -1.44 -5.67 -25.47
N LEU A 399 -2.67 -5.14 -25.46
CA LEU A 399 -3.83 -5.83 -26.02
C LEU A 399 -3.69 -6.01 -27.54
N LEU A 400 -3.21 -4.99 -28.26
CA LEU A 400 -2.94 -5.05 -29.70
C LEU A 400 -1.86 -6.08 -30.03
N GLU A 401 -0.79 -6.15 -29.25
CA GLU A 401 0.27 -7.15 -29.40
C GLU A 401 -0.25 -8.58 -29.21
N ILE A 402 -1.08 -8.81 -28.19
CA ILE A 402 -1.73 -10.11 -27.95
C ILE A 402 -2.65 -10.45 -29.14
N ALA A 403 -3.45 -9.53 -29.60
CA ALA A 403 -4.34 -9.73 -30.74
C ALA A 403 -3.56 -10.08 -32.01
N HIS A 404 -2.46 -9.38 -32.28
CA HIS A 404 -1.55 -9.67 -33.40
C HIS A 404 -0.94 -11.07 -33.30
N THR A 405 -0.44 -11.45 -32.12
CA THR A 405 0.15 -12.79 -31.87
C THR A 405 -0.89 -13.90 -32.12
N LEU A 406 -2.13 -13.68 -31.71
CA LEU A 406 -3.24 -14.61 -31.88
C LEU A 406 -3.88 -14.54 -33.28
N LYS A 407 -3.44 -13.61 -34.13
CA LYS A 407 -4.00 -13.34 -35.46
C LYS A 407 -5.52 -13.12 -35.42
N THR A 408 -5.97 -12.23 -34.53
CA THR A 408 -7.38 -11.90 -34.30
C THR A 408 -7.54 -10.40 -34.02
N SER A 409 -8.80 -9.93 -34.00
CA SER A 409 -9.08 -8.56 -33.57
C SER A 409 -8.97 -8.40 -32.03
N PRO A 410 -8.68 -7.20 -31.49
CA PRO A 410 -8.63 -6.96 -30.05
C PRO A 410 -9.93 -7.36 -29.31
N GLN A 411 -11.08 -7.20 -29.97
CA GLN A 411 -12.39 -7.54 -29.43
C GLN A 411 -12.60 -9.05 -29.29
N GLU A 412 -11.91 -9.87 -30.13
CA GLU A 412 -12.06 -11.32 -30.18
C GLU A 412 -10.97 -12.07 -29.40
N VAL A 413 -10.00 -11.37 -28.81
CA VAL A 413 -8.86 -11.97 -28.07
C VAL A 413 -9.33 -13.00 -27.06
N THR A 414 -10.30 -12.66 -26.22
CA THR A 414 -10.83 -13.55 -25.17
C THR A 414 -11.43 -14.83 -25.75
N GLN A 415 -12.22 -14.69 -26.84
CA GLN A 415 -12.83 -15.83 -27.53
C GLN A 415 -11.76 -16.72 -28.16
N LYS A 416 -10.74 -16.12 -28.78
CA LYS A 416 -9.63 -16.85 -29.39
C LYS A 416 -8.81 -17.64 -28.38
N ILE A 417 -8.53 -17.06 -27.21
CA ILE A 417 -7.87 -17.74 -26.09
C ILE A 417 -8.70 -18.93 -25.62
N ALA A 418 -10.01 -18.75 -25.43
CA ALA A 418 -10.90 -19.86 -25.04
C ALA A 418 -10.86 -21.02 -26.07
N GLN A 419 -10.93 -20.70 -27.36
CA GLN A 419 -10.79 -21.70 -28.42
C GLN A 419 -9.45 -22.47 -28.38
N ILE A 420 -8.34 -21.75 -28.14
CA ILE A 420 -7.02 -22.37 -28.04
C ILE A 420 -6.98 -23.31 -26.83
N ILE A 421 -7.48 -22.90 -25.67
CA ILE A 421 -7.54 -23.73 -24.47
C ILE A 421 -8.35 -25.00 -24.71
N ASP A 422 -9.50 -24.89 -25.37
CA ASP A 422 -10.35 -26.06 -25.70
C ASP A 422 -9.67 -26.99 -26.70
N ASN A 423 -9.01 -26.45 -27.72
CA ASN A 423 -8.22 -27.24 -28.68
C ASN A 423 -7.08 -28.00 -27.98
N VAL A 424 -6.35 -27.35 -27.06
CA VAL A 424 -5.28 -28.00 -26.29
C VAL A 424 -5.85 -29.16 -25.47
N ARG A 425 -6.97 -28.94 -24.75
CA ARG A 425 -7.63 -30.01 -23.99
C ARG A 425 -8.07 -31.21 -24.87
N GLN A 426 -8.59 -30.93 -26.06
CA GLN A 426 -8.98 -31.96 -27.00
C GLN A 426 -7.76 -32.74 -27.51
N THR A 427 -6.70 -32.03 -27.90
CA THR A 427 -5.46 -32.64 -28.39
C THR A 427 -4.79 -33.53 -27.30
N GLU A 428 -4.78 -33.06 -26.02
CA GLU A 428 -4.27 -33.85 -24.89
C GLU A 428 -5.07 -35.14 -24.67
N LYS A 429 -6.42 -35.07 -24.77
CA LYS A 429 -7.28 -36.27 -24.69
C LYS A 429 -7.00 -37.24 -25.83
N GLU A 430 -6.85 -36.75 -27.05
CA GLU A 430 -6.58 -37.58 -28.21
C GLU A 430 -5.18 -38.21 -28.13
N LEU A 431 -4.18 -37.41 -27.71
CA LEU A 431 -2.83 -37.93 -27.46
C LEU A 431 -2.83 -39.08 -26.44
N THR A 432 -3.55 -38.88 -25.33
CA THR A 432 -3.69 -39.93 -24.28
C THR A 432 -4.38 -41.17 -24.85
N ARG A 433 -5.45 -41.02 -25.64
CA ARG A 433 -6.15 -42.12 -26.28
C ARG A 433 -5.25 -42.84 -27.28
N LEU A 434 -4.48 -42.11 -28.08
CA LEU A 434 -3.53 -42.72 -29.04
C LEU A 434 -2.39 -43.44 -28.32
N LYS A 435 -1.82 -42.88 -27.26
CA LYS A 435 -0.82 -43.52 -26.40
C LYS A 435 -1.35 -44.84 -25.81
N THR A 436 -2.57 -44.83 -25.26
CA THR A 436 -3.22 -46.03 -24.72
C THR A 436 -3.45 -47.09 -25.80
N LYS A 437 -3.91 -46.68 -26.99
CA LYS A 437 -4.12 -47.59 -28.13
C LYS A 437 -2.81 -48.21 -28.62
N LEU A 438 -1.75 -47.41 -28.70
CA LEU A 438 -0.40 -47.89 -29.06
C LEU A 438 0.13 -48.87 -28.03
N ALA A 439 0.01 -48.56 -26.74
CA ALA A 439 0.43 -49.45 -25.66
C ALA A 439 -0.33 -50.78 -25.67
N SER A 440 -1.64 -50.76 -25.93
CA SER A 440 -2.45 -51.99 -26.04
C SER A 440 -2.10 -52.82 -27.29
N SER A 441 -1.79 -52.20 -28.42
CA SER A 441 -1.31 -52.89 -29.64
C SER A 441 0.05 -53.54 -29.42
N GLN A 442 1.00 -52.78 -28.83
CA GLN A 442 2.32 -53.37 -28.47
C GLN A 442 2.22 -54.48 -27.43
N GLY A 443 1.29 -54.36 -26.46
CA GLY A 443 1.02 -55.39 -25.47
C GLY A 443 0.49 -56.70 -26.10
N ALA A 444 -0.33 -56.64 -27.13
CA ALA A 444 -0.82 -57.80 -27.86
C ALA A 444 0.29 -58.47 -28.66
N ASP A 445 1.15 -57.73 -29.36
CA ASP A 445 2.30 -58.23 -30.09
C ASP A 445 3.36 -58.83 -29.15
N LEU A 446 3.55 -58.25 -27.96
CA LEU A 446 4.45 -58.77 -26.94
C LEU A 446 3.92 -60.07 -26.32
N ALA A 447 2.62 -60.18 -26.07
CA ALA A 447 2.01 -61.42 -25.58
C ALA A 447 2.17 -62.61 -26.57
N ALA A 448 2.17 -62.33 -27.88
CA ALA A 448 2.43 -63.34 -28.91
C ALA A 448 3.88 -63.84 -28.96
N GLN A 449 4.84 -63.07 -28.41
CA GLN A 449 6.27 -63.45 -28.33
C GLN A 449 6.62 -64.22 -27.03
N ALA A 450 5.66 -64.49 -26.16
CA ALA A 450 5.88 -65.23 -24.93
C ALA A 450 6.24 -66.72 -25.25
N GLN A 451 7.37 -67.16 -24.72
CA GLN A 451 7.86 -68.56 -24.88
C GLN A 451 7.33 -69.45 -23.75
N ASP A 452 6.95 -70.65 -24.09
CA ASP A 452 6.54 -71.63 -23.09
C ASP A 452 7.79 -72.36 -22.49
N VAL A 453 8.01 -72.11 -21.21
CA VAL A 453 9.08 -72.72 -20.47
C VAL A 453 8.48 -73.62 -19.37
N LYS A 454 8.44 -74.93 -19.60
CA LYS A 454 7.87 -75.88 -18.66
C LYS A 454 6.43 -75.66 -18.26
N GLY A 455 5.56 -75.23 -19.22
CA GLY A 455 4.14 -74.98 -18.98
C GLY A 455 3.82 -73.56 -18.43
N ILE A 456 4.84 -72.73 -18.31
CA ILE A 456 4.68 -71.30 -17.91
C ILE A 456 5.08 -70.39 -19.07
N LYS A 457 4.23 -69.49 -19.47
CA LYS A 457 4.54 -68.47 -20.50
C LYS A 457 5.41 -67.35 -19.88
N VAL A 458 6.65 -67.23 -20.38
CA VAL A 458 7.63 -66.25 -19.97
C VAL A 458 7.87 -65.24 -21.10
N LEU A 459 7.81 -63.98 -20.79
CA LEU A 459 8.13 -62.88 -21.69
C LEU A 459 9.25 -62.04 -21.06
N ALA A 460 10.38 -61.90 -21.73
CA ALA A 460 11.47 -61.01 -21.36
C ALA A 460 11.77 -60.08 -22.53
N VAL A 461 11.36 -58.84 -22.45
CA VAL A 461 11.48 -57.85 -23.54
C VAL A 461 11.93 -56.48 -22.99
N ASN A 462 12.81 -55.82 -23.72
CA ASN A 462 13.17 -54.43 -23.41
C ASN A 462 12.12 -53.49 -24.04
N LEU A 463 11.41 -52.73 -23.22
CA LEU A 463 10.44 -51.74 -23.68
C LEU A 463 11.13 -50.40 -23.85
N GLU A 464 11.41 -50.01 -25.10
CA GLU A 464 11.85 -48.64 -25.41
C GLU A 464 10.65 -47.70 -25.36
N ASN A 465 10.77 -46.57 -24.61
CA ASN A 465 9.75 -45.53 -24.42
C ASN A 465 8.49 -45.92 -23.60
N ALA A 466 8.61 -46.82 -22.65
CA ALA A 466 7.55 -47.04 -21.66
C ALA A 466 7.72 -46.07 -20.49
N ASP A 467 6.78 -45.14 -20.28
CA ASP A 467 6.69 -44.35 -19.06
C ASP A 467 6.38 -45.32 -17.90
N ALA A 468 7.32 -45.46 -16.97
CA ALA A 468 7.09 -46.17 -15.72
C ALA A 468 6.09 -45.33 -14.86
N LYS A 469 4.90 -45.87 -14.66
CA LYS A 469 3.98 -45.41 -13.62
C LYS A 469 4.00 -46.41 -12.49
#